data_5d655953911d05f05c8b6d18b4aab4e8
#
_entry.id   5d655953911d05f05c8b6d18b4aab4e8
#
_cell.length_a   1.000
_cell.length_b   1.000
_cell.length_c   1.000
_cell.angle_alpha   90.00
_cell.angle_beta   90.00
_cell.angle_gamma   90.00
#
_symmetry.space_group_name_H-M   'P 1'
#
loop_
_entity.id
_entity.type
_entity.pdbx_description
1 polymer ?
#
loop_
_entity_poly.entity_id
_entity_poly.type
_entity_poly.pdbx_seq_one_letter_code
_entity_poly.pdbx_strand_id
1 'polypeptide(L)'
;MLINKFKLLTLGALLAVPLCSIALPTLDTDSDQSRLRVDKEPFLILGGELGNSTASSLGYMEAVWPKAKAMHLNTLLVPVYWELVEPQEGQFDFSLVRDLIERARKEDLKLVLLWFGSWKNSMSCYVPSWVKRDSERFPRAQSESGEPQEILTPFSPSNLTADRNAFGELLRFVKKIDGRHHTVLMVQVENEIGMLPSARDHHPLADAAFNSPVPDSLMQYLVEHREKLEPELRTMWQRNGGRRRGSWAEIFGSHKAAEEVFTAWHFARYADAVAAAGKAEYALPMFVNAALNRPGVAPGDYPSGGPLPHLMDIWKAGAPHIDLLVPDLYNPRFQYWNDRYTRQGDPLLIPEIRFDANVGAKALYAFGRYNTLGFSPFSIETGEGEAPRNLGRSYQLIRQIRDGITASDAPRTGVWLSKENPEMQFTLGGYQFTARHELTLGWSAGADDDTWPEAAATIIQVDEEEFVVAGTGVVLTFAHPEGRAGIDRISEGRFENGDWVPGRRLNGDQSHQGRHLRIANDSWEVQLLKLYRY
;
A
#
# COMPACT_ATOMS: atom_id res chain seq x y z
N MET A 1 -36.89 -47.45 -58.69
CA MET A 1 -36.78 -46.29 -59.58
C MET A 1 -37.13 -45.09 -58.75
N LEU A 2 -36.21 -44.22 -58.49
CA LEU A 2 -36.14 -42.83 -58.07
C LEU A 2 -35.09 -42.66 -56.99
N ILE A 3 -33.96 -42.12 -57.44
CA ILE A 3 -32.80 -41.70 -56.69
C ILE A 3 -33.10 -40.31 -56.10
N ASN A 4 -32.94 -40.15 -54.81
CA ASN A 4 -32.93 -38.81 -54.18
C ASN A 4 -31.55 -38.45 -53.68
N LYS A 5 -30.99 -37.37 -54.23
CA LYS A 5 -29.69 -36.80 -53.94
C LYS A 5 -29.76 -36.03 -52.61
N PHE A 6 -28.99 -36.46 -51.63
CA PHE A 6 -28.69 -35.65 -50.46
C PHE A 6 -27.55 -34.66 -50.77
N LYS A 7 -27.84 -33.37 -50.78
CA LYS A 7 -26.83 -32.30 -50.75
C LYS A 7 -26.37 -32.13 -49.32
N LEU A 8 -25.09 -32.40 -49.06
CA LEU A 8 -24.40 -32.05 -47.83
C LEU A 8 -24.12 -30.53 -47.86
N LEU A 9 -24.84 -29.75 -47.03
CA LEU A 9 -24.46 -28.38 -46.71
C LEU A 9 -23.46 -28.45 -45.54
N THR A 10 -22.19 -28.24 -45.82
CA THR A 10 -21.18 -27.96 -44.80
C THR A 10 -21.39 -26.53 -44.30
N LEU A 11 -22.03 -26.40 -43.12
CA LEU A 11 -22.10 -25.17 -42.38
C LEU A 11 -20.76 -24.99 -41.66
N GLY A 12 -19.90 -24.12 -42.16
CA GLY A 12 -18.69 -23.69 -41.50
C GLY A 12 -19.05 -22.84 -40.29
N ALA A 13 -19.05 -23.41 -39.09
CA ALA A 13 -19.09 -22.63 -37.85
C ALA A 13 -17.76 -21.90 -37.71
N LEU A 14 -17.76 -20.59 -38.03
CA LEU A 14 -16.71 -19.69 -37.55
C LEU A 14 -16.83 -19.66 -36.00
N LEU A 15 -15.93 -20.34 -35.34
CA LEU A 15 -15.68 -20.13 -33.91
C LEU A 15 -15.14 -18.70 -33.76
N ALA A 16 -16.03 -17.77 -33.47
CA ALA A 16 -15.64 -16.46 -32.92
C ALA A 16 -15.02 -16.73 -31.53
N VAL A 17 -13.71 -16.82 -31.49
CA VAL A 17 -12.97 -16.73 -30.23
C VAL A 17 -13.30 -15.33 -29.66
N PRO A 18 -13.95 -15.22 -28.49
CA PRO A 18 -14.15 -13.91 -27.90
C PRO A 18 -12.75 -13.32 -27.69
N LEU A 19 -12.44 -12.22 -28.37
CA LEU A 19 -11.35 -11.34 -28.00
C LEU A 19 -11.68 -10.85 -26.58
N CYS A 20 -11.18 -11.55 -25.56
CA CYS A 20 -11.20 -11.03 -24.20
C CYS A 20 -10.47 -9.69 -24.27
N SER A 21 -11.23 -8.61 -24.19
CA SER A 21 -10.66 -7.28 -24.01
C SER A 21 -9.91 -7.32 -22.69
N ILE A 22 -8.60 -7.39 -22.76
CA ILE A 22 -7.71 -7.32 -21.60
C ILE A 22 -7.94 -5.94 -20.98
N ALA A 23 -8.49 -5.91 -19.77
CA ALA A 23 -8.85 -4.67 -19.09
C ALA A 23 -7.63 -4.12 -18.37
N LEU A 24 -7.39 -2.80 -18.52
CA LEU A 24 -6.35 -2.09 -17.79
C LEU A 24 -6.46 -2.37 -16.28
N PRO A 25 -5.33 -2.50 -15.56
CA PRO A 25 -5.36 -2.48 -14.10
C PRO A 25 -6.10 -1.25 -13.59
N THR A 26 -7.05 -1.42 -12.69
CA THR A 26 -7.90 -0.34 -12.17
C THR A 26 -8.05 -0.45 -10.66
N LEU A 27 -8.20 0.69 -10.00
CA LEU A 27 -8.67 0.75 -8.64
C LEU A 27 -10.18 0.95 -8.67
N ASP A 28 -10.93 -0.07 -8.24
CA ASP A 28 -12.38 -0.01 -8.14
C ASP A 28 -12.75 0.63 -6.79
N THR A 29 -13.39 1.80 -6.84
CA THR A 29 -13.83 2.55 -5.66
C THR A 29 -15.34 2.59 -5.51
N ASP A 30 -16.10 1.96 -6.42
CA ASP A 30 -17.56 2.01 -6.46
C ASP A 30 -18.24 1.02 -5.48
N SER A 31 -17.46 0.15 -4.83
CA SER A 31 -17.94 -0.77 -3.81
C SER A 31 -17.60 -0.27 -2.40
N ASP A 32 -18.29 -0.78 -1.38
CA ASP A 32 -17.97 -0.51 0.04
C ASP A 32 -16.52 -0.84 0.43
N GLN A 33 -15.81 -1.56 -0.44
CA GLN A 33 -14.40 -1.88 -0.32
C GLN A 33 -13.68 -1.62 -1.64
N SER A 34 -12.77 -0.66 -1.66
CA SER A 34 -11.89 -0.43 -2.82
C SER A 34 -11.03 -1.65 -3.12
N ARG A 35 -10.83 -1.95 -4.41
CA ARG A 35 -10.05 -3.13 -4.85
C ARG A 35 -9.19 -2.78 -6.04
N LEU A 36 -7.95 -3.28 -6.02
CA LEU A 36 -7.15 -3.37 -7.23
C LEU A 36 -7.69 -4.54 -8.08
N ARG A 37 -8.00 -4.26 -9.34
CA ARG A 37 -8.38 -5.27 -10.33
C ARG A 37 -7.33 -5.39 -11.41
N VAL A 38 -6.96 -6.61 -11.72
CA VAL A 38 -6.09 -6.98 -12.83
C VAL A 38 -6.86 -7.95 -13.72
N ASP A 39 -7.03 -7.61 -14.99
CA ASP A 39 -7.87 -8.37 -15.91
C ASP A 39 -9.30 -8.62 -15.40
N LYS A 40 -9.86 -7.62 -14.68
CA LYS A 40 -11.18 -7.61 -14.02
C LYS A 40 -11.28 -8.42 -12.72
N GLU A 41 -10.25 -9.20 -12.37
CA GLU A 41 -10.24 -9.99 -11.14
C GLU A 41 -9.59 -9.22 -9.98
N PRO A 42 -10.10 -9.37 -8.75
CA PRO A 42 -9.46 -8.79 -7.57
C PRO A 42 -8.03 -9.28 -7.41
N PHE A 43 -7.11 -8.36 -7.16
CA PHE A 43 -5.70 -8.66 -6.99
C PHE A 43 -5.18 -8.09 -5.66
N LEU A 44 -4.53 -8.93 -4.87
CA LEU A 44 -3.81 -8.52 -3.66
C LEU A 44 -2.32 -8.45 -3.98
N ILE A 45 -1.69 -7.31 -3.72
CA ILE A 45 -0.24 -7.16 -3.86
C ILE A 45 0.43 -7.84 -2.65
N LEU A 46 1.00 -9.01 -2.87
CA LEU A 46 1.92 -9.68 -1.96
C LEU A 46 3.33 -9.27 -2.41
N GLY A 47 3.72 -8.08 -1.96
CA GLY A 47 4.81 -7.34 -2.55
C GLY A 47 6.12 -7.47 -1.81
N GLY A 48 7.14 -6.92 -2.44
CA GLY A 48 8.43 -6.63 -1.83
C GLY A 48 9.05 -5.46 -2.57
N GLU A 49 9.49 -4.45 -1.82
CA GLU A 49 10.15 -3.29 -2.38
C GLU A 49 11.66 -3.51 -2.45
N LEU A 50 12.27 -3.10 -3.54
CA LEU A 50 13.71 -3.18 -3.74
C LEU A 50 14.43 -2.01 -3.07
N GLY A 51 15.66 -2.25 -2.64
CA GLY A 51 16.57 -1.18 -2.22
C GLY A 51 16.80 -0.15 -3.34
N ASN A 52 17.04 1.09 -2.94
CA ASN A 52 17.02 2.27 -3.84
C ASN A 52 17.87 2.15 -5.11
N SER A 53 18.97 1.40 -5.07
CA SER A 53 19.89 1.26 -6.21
C SER A 53 19.85 -0.11 -6.88
N THR A 54 19.08 -1.05 -6.36
CA THR A 54 19.10 -2.46 -6.78
C THR A 54 18.71 -2.62 -8.25
N ALA A 55 17.64 -1.94 -8.68
CA ALA A 55 17.14 -2.01 -10.05
C ALA A 55 17.96 -1.19 -11.07
N SER A 56 19.01 -0.48 -10.64
CA SER A 56 19.90 0.26 -11.56
C SER A 56 20.83 -0.65 -12.37
N SER A 57 20.87 -1.93 -12.07
CA SER A 57 21.71 -2.93 -12.76
C SER A 57 21.00 -4.26 -12.90
N LEU A 58 20.85 -4.76 -14.14
CA LEU A 58 20.28 -6.07 -14.41
C LEU A 58 21.08 -7.21 -13.76
N GLY A 59 22.42 -7.06 -13.68
CA GLY A 59 23.26 -8.04 -13.00
C GLY A 59 22.96 -8.16 -11.51
N TYR A 60 22.63 -7.05 -10.85
CA TYR A 60 22.19 -7.05 -9.45
C TYR A 60 20.83 -7.72 -9.28
N MET A 61 19.94 -7.52 -10.23
CA MET A 61 18.59 -8.10 -10.22
C MET A 61 18.58 -9.63 -10.35
N GLU A 62 19.63 -10.27 -10.90
CA GLU A 62 19.65 -11.73 -11.03
C GLU A 62 19.51 -12.47 -9.70
N ALA A 63 20.01 -11.91 -8.61
CA ALA A 63 19.87 -12.48 -7.26
C ALA A 63 18.49 -12.20 -6.62
N VAL A 64 17.74 -11.24 -7.13
CA VAL A 64 16.44 -10.84 -6.58
C VAL A 64 15.33 -11.83 -6.95
N TRP A 65 15.28 -12.26 -8.20
CA TRP A 65 14.19 -13.09 -8.73
C TRP A 65 13.97 -14.39 -7.93
N PRO A 66 15.01 -15.20 -7.64
CA PRO A 66 14.83 -16.40 -6.83
C PRO A 66 14.41 -16.09 -5.38
N LYS A 67 14.89 -14.98 -4.79
CA LYS A 67 14.48 -14.57 -3.44
C LYS A 67 12.99 -14.20 -3.41
N ALA A 68 12.51 -13.41 -4.39
CA ALA A 68 11.11 -13.06 -4.51
C ALA A 68 10.20 -14.30 -4.59
N LYS A 69 10.59 -15.29 -5.39
CA LYS A 69 9.86 -16.58 -5.49
C LYS A 69 9.88 -17.37 -4.19
N ALA A 70 11.02 -17.44 -3.52
CA ALA A 70 11.16 -18.16 -2.24
C ALA A 70 10.29 -17.55 -1.13
N MET A 71 10.03 -16.26 -1.18
CA MET A 71 9.13 -15.54 -0.28
C MET A 71 7.66 -15.52 -0.77
N HIS A 72 7.34 -16.21 -1.86
CA HIS A 72 5.99 -16.25 -2.45
C HIS A 72 5.43 -14.88 -2.83
N LEU A 73 6.28 -13.94 -3.22
CA LEU A 73 5.84 -12.67 -3.77
C LEU A 73 5.08 -12.89 -5.09
N ASN A 74 4.15 -12.00 -5.39
CA ASN A 74 3.53 -11.90 -6.72
C ASN A 74 3.85 -10.56 -7.40
N THR A 75 4.44 -9.62 -6.65
CA THR A 75 4.70 -8.27 -7.12
C THR A 75 6.03 -7.75 -6.55
N LEU A 76 6.82 -7.06 -7.38
CA LEU A 76 7.98 -6.28 -6.95
C LEU A 76 7.68 -4.80 -7.11
N LEU A 77 8.07 -4.00 -6.12
CA LEU A 77 8.10 -2.55 -6.21
C LEU A 77 9.51 -2.15 -6.66
N VAL A 78 9.63 -1.53 -7.84
CA VAL A 78 10.90 -1.38 -8.56
C VAL A 78 11.17 0.08 -8.87
N PRO A 79 12.28 0.65 -8.36
CA PRO A 79 12.70 2.01 -8.70
C PRO A 79 12.95 2.20 -10.19
N VAL A 80 12.48 3.34 -10.71
CA VAL A 80 12.79 3.86 -12.05
C VAL A 80 13.42 5.24 -11.87
N TYR A 81 14.62 5.40 -12.36
CA TYR A 81 15.49 6.55 -12.08
C TYR A 81 15.44 7.56 -13.23
N TRP A 82 15.01 8.79 -12.98
CA TRP A 82 14.97 9.81 -14.00
C TRP A 82 16.34 10.03 -14.67
N GLU A 83 17.40 10.07 -13.87
CA GLU A 83 18.78 10.26 -14.39
C GLU A 83 19.25 9.16 -15.36
N LEU A 84 18.69 7.93 -15.27
CA LEU A 84 18.97 6.84 -16.19
C LEU A 84 18.01 6.84 -17.38
N VAL A 85 16.79 7.27 -17.19
CA VAL A 85 15.75 7.34 -18.23
C VAL A 85 16.02 8.48 -19.20
N GLU A 86 16.52 9.63 -18.73
CA GLU A 86 16.81 10.81 -19.54
C GLU A 86 18.21 11.36 -19.23
N PRO A 87 19.29 10.62 -19.59
CA PRO A 87 20.67 11.01 -19.29
C PRO A 87 21.10 12.33 -19.95
N GLN A 88 20.47 12.70 -21.06
CA GLN A 88 20.59 13.98 -21.74
C GLN A 88 19.20 14.51 -22.03
N GLU A 89 19.03 15.84 -21.95
CA GLU A 89 17.74 16.48 -22.15
C GLU A 89 17.09 16.05 -23.48
N GLY A 90 15.87 15.52 -23.43
CA GLY A 90 15.12 15.04 -24.60
C GLY A 90 15.64 13.73 -25.23
N GLN A 91 16.62 13.08 -24.61
CA GLN A 91 17.15 11.80 -25.09
C GLN A 91 16.84 10.70 -24.06
N PHE A 92 15.87 9.85 -24.40
CA PHE A 92 15.37 8.84 -23.49
C PHE A 92 15.98 7.45 -23.76
N ASP A 93 16.42 6.78 -22.69
CA ASP A 93 16.85 5.39 -22.70
C ASP A 93 15.96 4.55 -21.77
N PHE A 94 15.11 3.75 -22.35
CA PHE A 94 14.21 2.84 -21.63
C PHE A 94 14.68 1.39 -21.65
N SER A 95 15.93 1.12 -22.03
CA SER A 95 16.44 -0.26 -22.15
C SER A 95 16.34 -1.01 -20.82
N LEU A 96 16.78 -0.40 -19.73
CA LEU A 96 16.71 -0.99 -18.40
C LEU A 96 15.24 -1.28 -17.97
N VAL A 97 14.34 -0.33 -18.19
CA VAL A 97 12.91 -0.49 -17.85
C VAL A 97 12.28 -1.62 -18.66
N ARG A 98 12.62 -1.72 -19.96
CA ARG A 98 12.15 -2.83 -20.80
C ARG A 98 12.57 -4.18 -20.24
N ASP A 99 13.86 -4.32 -19.98
CA ASP A 99 14.44 -5.59 -19.55
C ASP A 99 13.88 -6.03 -18.19
N LEU A 100 13.65 -5.09 -17.27
CA LEU A 100 13.00 -5.35 -15.98
C LEU A 100 11.55 -5.84 -16.17
N ILE A 101 10.76 -5.20 -17.02
CA ILE A 101 9.37 -5.60 -17.30
C ILE A 101 9.31 -6.97 -17.99
N GLU A 102 10.15 -7.19 -18.99
CA GLU A 102 10.20 -8.49 -19.71
C GLU A 102 10.67 -9.62 -18.79
N ARG A 103 11.64 -9.35 -17.93
CA ARG A 103 12.12 -10.34 -16.96
C ARG A 103 11.06 -10.64 -15.90
N ALA A 104 10.40 -9.64 -15.30
CA ALA A 104 9.32 -9.85 -14.35
C ALA A 104 8.19 -10.72 -14.95
N ARG A 105 7.80 -10.45 -16.19
CA ARG A 105 6.82 -11.23 -16.92
C ARG A 105 7.25 -12.70 -17.09
N LYS A 106 8.52 -12.95 -17.42
CA LYS A 106 9.08 -14.29 -17.53
C LYS A 106 9.10 -15.04 -16.19
N GLU A 107 9.28 -14.31 -15.09
CA GLU A 107 9.29 -14.87 -13.73
C GLU A 107 7.88 -14.97 -13.10
N ASP A 108 6.82 -14.64 -13.86
CA ASP A 108 5.42 -14.60 -13.41
C ASP A 108 5.21 -13.63 -12.21
N LEU A 109 5.90 -12.49 -12.26
CA LEU A 109 5.80 -11.41 -11.28
C LEU A 109 5.18 -10.17 -11.92
N LYS A 110 4.39 -9.45 -11.14
CA LYS A 110 3.91 -8.12 -11.45
C LYS A 110 4.87 -7.06 -10.92
N LEU A 111 4.74 -5.83 -11.43
CA LEU A 111 5.54 -4.69 -11.01
C LEU A 111 4.65 -3.53 -10.58
N VAL A 112 5.12 -2.83 -9.56
CA VAL A 112 4.76 -1.44 -9.27
C VAL A 112 6.01 -0.62 -9.54
N LEU A 113 5.94 0.38 -10.40
CA LEU A 113 7.08 1.23 -10.70
C LEU A 113 7.12 2.40 -9.73
N LEU A 114 8.30 2.68 -9.18
CA LEU A 114 8.54 3.80 -8.28
C LEU A 114 9.29 4.88 -9.05
N TRP A 115 8.63 5.99 -9.38
CA TRP A 115 9.26 7.10 -10.09
C TRP A 115 10.13 7.91 -9.14
N PHE A 116 11.44 7.71 -9.21
CA PHE A 116 12.42 8.55 -8.55
C PHE A 116 12.73 9.74 -9.48
N GLY A 117 11.86 10.73 -9.40
CA GLY A 117 11.87 11.95 -10.21
C GLY A 117 12.54 13.11 -9.50
N SER A 118 11.78 14.16 -9.23
CA SER A 118 12.28 15.36 -8.54
C SER A 118 12.55 15.12 -7.06
N TRP A 119 11.89 14.15 -6.42
CA TRP A 119 12.11 13.85 -4.99
C TRP A 119 12.32 12.36 -4.72
N LYS A 120 13.31 12.11 -3.86
CA LYS A 120 13.50 10.85 -3.12
C LYS A 120 14.00 11.18 -1.72
N ASN A 121 13.19 10.83 -0.68
CA ASN A 121 13.51 11.12 0.72
C ASN A 121 13.82 12.61 0.99
N SER A 122 12.98 13.50 0.49
CA SER A 122 13.17 14.95 0.58
C SER A 122 14.45 15.48 -0.07
N MET A 123 14.98 14.78 -1.07
CA MET A 123 16.18 15.15 -1.82
C MET A 123 15.92 15.00 -3.32
N SER A 124 16.55 15.85 -4.15
CA SER A 124 16.46 15.78 -5.61
C SER A 124 17.66 15.07 -6.25
N CYS A 125 18.10 13.98 -5.62
CA CYS A 125 19.33 13.29 -6.01
C CYS A 125 19.21 12.48 -7.30
N TYR A 126 18.00 12.12 -7.74
CA TYR A 126 17.77 11.31 -8.96
C TYR A 126 17.43 12.14 -10.20
N VAL A 127 17.39 13.46 -10.10
CA VAL A 127 17.25 14.29 -11.29
C VAL A 127 18.52 14.19 -12.15
N PRO A 128 18.43 14.27 -13.50
CA PRO A 128 19.57 14.13 -14.39
C PRO A 128 20.65 15.20 -14.17
N SER A 129 21.87 14.91 -14.63
CA SER A 129 23.02 15.82 -14.50
C SER A 129 22.78 17.19 -15.17
N TRP A 130 22.02 17.23 -16.27
CA TRP A 130 21.69 18.47 -16.94
C TRP A 130 20.73 19.36 -16.12
N VAL A 131 19.86 18.77 -15.28
CA VAL A 131 19.05 19.49 -14.28
C VAL A 131 19.92 19.96 -13.12
N LYS A 132 20.73 19.05 -12.54
CA LYS A 132 21.59 19.34 -11.37
C LYS A 132 22.52 20.51 -11.59
N ARG A 133 23.03 20.70 -12.83
CA ARG A 133 24.06 21.66 -13.17
C ARG A 133 23.54 23.04 -13.63
N ASP A 134 22.25 23.15 -13.92
CA ASP A 134 21.63 24.40 -14.38
C ASP A 134 20.65 24.91 -13.31
N SER A 135 21.20 25.43 -12.22
CA SER A 135 20.40 25.94 -11.09
C SER A 135 19.68 27.26 -11.39
N GLU A 136 20.01 27.95 -12.48
CA GLU A 136 19.28 29.14 -12.95
C GLU A 136 17.95 28.73 -13.57
N ARG A 137 17.96 27.73 -14.41
CA ARG A 137 16.76 27.17 -15.06
C ARG A 137 15.97 26.24 -14.14
N PHE A 138 16.67 25.48 -13.29
CA PHE A 138 16.10 24.50 -12.36
C PHE A 138 16.42 24.88 -10.90
N PRO A 139 15.77 25.93 -10.39
CA PRO A 139 16.08 26.45 -9.08
C PRO A 139 15.78 25.46 -7.95
N ARG A 140 16.60 25.58 -6.90
CA ARG A 140 16.50 24.80 -5.67
C ARG A 140 15.54 25.45 -4.69
N ALA A 141 14.90 24.62 -3.84
CA ALA A 141 14.25 25.11 -2.64
C ALA A 141 15.27 25.76 -1.69
N GLN A 142 14.83 26.71 -0.88
CA GLN A 142 15.69 27.42 0.06
C GLN A 142 15.20 27.23 1.50
N SER A 143 16.15 27.15 2.41
CA SER A 143 15.87 27.21 3.85
C SER A 143 15.40 28.60 4.28
N GLU A 144 14.94 28.72 5.53
CA GLU A 144 14.55 30.01 6.13
C GLU A 144 15.70 31.05 6.11
N SER A 145 16.97 30.62 6.14
CA SER A 145 18.14 31.49 6.00
C SER A 145 18.47 31.89 4.54
N GLY A 146 17.70 31.40 3.54
CA GLY A 146 17.94 31.61 2.12
C GLY A 146 19.01 30.69 1.52
N GLU A 147 19.46 29.67 2.24
CA GLU A 147 20.44 28.72 1.76
C GLU A 147 19.78 27.67 0.82
N PRO A 148 20.31 27.48 -0.43
CA PRO A 148 19.76 26.48 -1.34
C PRO A 148 19.96 25.07 -0.81
N GLN A 149 18.92 24.25 -0.95
CA GLN A 149 18.90 22.84 -0.51
C GLN A 149 19.08 21.89 -1.69
N GLU A 150 19.41 20.63 -1.42
CA GLU A 150 19.41 19.57 -2.44
C GLU A 150 17.98 19.12 -2.82
N ILE A 151 17.06 20.04 -2.87
CA ILE A 151 15.65 19.85 -3.22
C ILE A 151 15.31 20.87 -4.32
N LEU A 152 14.67 20.42 -5.39
CA LEU A 152 14.11 21.33 -6.39
C LEU A 152 12.89 22.06 -5.81
N THR A 153 12.75 23.37 -6.11
CA THR A 153 11.53 24.08 -5.69
C THR A 153 10.32 23.62 -6.51
N PRO A 154 9.18 23.29 -5.87
CA PRO A 154 7.96 22.92 -6.58
C PRO A 154 7.29 24.12 -7.29
N PHE A 155 7.76 25.32 -7.04
CA PHE A 155 7.21 26.57 -7.59
C PHE A 155 7.80 26.95 -8.95
N SER A 156 8.80 26.21 -9.44
CA SER A 156 9.40 26.46 -10.75
C SER A 156 8.65 25.75 -11.87
N PRO A 157 8.13 26.49 -12.87
CA PRO A 157 7.54 25.88 -14.06
C PRO A 157 8.53 25.00 -14.85
N SER A 158 9.83 25.34 -14.82
CA SER A 158 10.86 24.54 -15.51
C SER A 158 11.05 23.20 -14.86
N ASN A 159 11.12 23.14 -13.51
CA ASN A 159 11.21 21.89 -12.74
C ASN A 159 10.03 20.97 -13.05
N LEU A 160 8.81 21.49 -12.93
CA LEU A 160 7.59 20.73 -13.20
C LEU A 160 7.52 20.27 -14.67
N THR A 161 7.90 21.12 -15.61
CA THR A 161 7.82 20.76 -17.03
C THR A 161 8.79 19.64 -17.39
N ALA A 162 10.02 19.69 -16.88
CA ALA A 162 11.02 18.65 -17.14
C ALA A 162 10.58 17.29 -16.57
N ASP A 163 10.16 17.26 -15.31
CA ASP A 163 9.74 16.04 -14.61
C ASP A 163 8.51 15.41 -15.27
N ARG A 164 7.41 16.16 -15.42
CA ARG A 164 6.19 15.64 -16.04
C ARG A 164 6.40 15.13 -17.47
N ASN A 165 7.33 15.76 -18.24
CA ASN A 165 7.64 15.29 -19.58
C ASN A 165 8.37 13.95 -19.54
N ALA A 166 9.37 13.79 -18.67
CA ALA A 166 10.08 12.55 -18.50
C ALA A 166 9.15 11.42 -18.03
N PHE A 167 8.29 11.71 -17.06
CA PHE A 167 7.29 10.76 -16.56
C PHE A 167 6.27 10.38 -17.65
N GLY A 168 5.78 11.34 -18.43
CA GLY A 168 4.88 11.07 -19.55
C GLY A 168 5.50 10.16 -20.61
N GLU A 169 6.77 10.40 -20.98
CA GLU A 169 7.51 9.54 -21.92
C GLU A 169 7.70 8.12 -21.38
N LEU A 170 7.99 7.99 -20.07
CA LEU A 170 8.05 6.67 -19.40
C LEU A 170 6.71 5.93 -19.55
N LEU A 171 5.59 6.55 -19.21
CA LEU A 171 4.27 5.90 -19.26
C LEU A 171 3.85 5.59 -20.71
N ARG A 172 4.19 6.43 -21.68
CA ARG A 172 4.00 6.15 -23.11
C ARG A 172 4.78 4.90 -23.53
N PHE A 173 6.04 4.79 -23.09
CA PHE A 173 6.89 3.64 -23.36
C PHE A 173 6.33 2.36 -22.69
N VAL A 174 5.95 2.42 -21.40
CA VAL A 174 5.35 1.29 -20.68
C VAL A 174 4.09 0.80 -21.39
N LYS A 175 3.17 1.70 -21.77
CA LYS A 175 1.97 1.34 -22.55
C LYS A 175 2.31 0.58 -23.82
N LYS A 176 3.35 1.02 -24.54
CA LYS A 176 3.77 0.39 -25.79
C LYS A 176 4.20 -1.06 -25.61
N ILE A 177 4.93 -1.39 -24.54
CA ILE A 177 5.52 -2.73 -24.35
C ILE A 177 4.70 -3.64 -23.44
N ASP A 178 3.87 -3.06 -22.57
CA ASP A 178 3.15 -3.78 -21.52
C ASP A 178 1.62 -3.65 -21.59
N GLY A 179 1.07 -2.77 -22.42
CA GLY A 179 -0.37 -2.48 -22.48
C GLY A 179 -1.28 -3.66 -22.88
N ARG A 180 -0.72 -4.82 -23.20
CA ARG A 180 -1.43 -6.08 -23.44
C ARG A 180 -1.08 -7.20 -22.44
N HIS A 181 -0.19 -6.92 -21.50
CA HIS A 181 0.33 -7.92 -20.56
C HIS A 181 0.03 -7.59 -19.12
N HIS A 182 -0.16 -6.29 -18.81
CA HIS A 182 -0.39 -5.78 -17.48
C HIS A 182 0.60 -6.37 -16.45
N THR A 183 1.88 -6.38 -16.82
CA THR A 183 2.97 -6.70 -15.91
C THR A 183 3.13 -5.58 -14.89
N VAL A 184 3.00 -4.31 -15.36
CA VAL A 184 2.97 -3.12 -14.51
C VAL A 184 1.54 -2.86 -14.06
N LEU A 185 1.31 -2.81 -12.75
CA LEU A 185 -0.02 -2.66 -12.15
C LEU A 185 -0.33 -1.23 -11.73
N MET A 186 0.66 -0.55 -11.16
CA MET A 186 0.54 0.77 -10.53
C MET A 186 1.85 1.53 -10.67
N VAL A 187 1.80 2.84 -10.44
CA VAL A 187 3.00 3.68 -10.39
C VAL A 187 2.96 4.59 -9.16
N GLN A 188 4.04 4.63 -8.41
CA GLN A 188 4.30 5.64 -7.40
C GLN A 188 4.84 6.90 -8.06
N VAL A 189 4.27 8.05 -7.74
CA VAL A 189 4.71 9.35 -8.25
C VAL A 189 5.56 10.02 -7.19
N GLU A 190 6.82 10.26 -7.49
CA GLU A 190 7.85 10.68 -6.54
C GLU A 190 8.08 9.63 -5.43
N ASN A 191 8.94 9.91 -4.47
CA ASN A 191 9.12 9.09 -3.29
C ASN A 191 9.37 9.96 -2.06
N GLU A 192 8.52 9.77 -1.03
CA GLU A 192 8.63 10.48 0.25
C GLU A 192 8.88 11.99 0.06
N ILE A 193 8.06 12.60 -0.84
CA ILE A 193 8.13 14.03 -1.10
C ILE A 193 7.92 14.81 0.21
N GLY A 194 8.85 15.72 0.51
CA GLY A 194 8.81 16.46 1.76
C GLY A 194 9.85 17.58 1.79
N MET A 195 9.63 18.59 2.61
CA MET A 195 10.55 19.71 2.81
C MET A 195 11.38 19.53 4.08
N LEU A 196 12.67 19.75 3.96
CA LEU A 196 13.68 19.86 5.01
C LEU A 196 14.68 20.99 4.65
N PRO A 197 15.30 21.67 5.62
CA PRO A 197 15.10 21.61 7.06
C PRO A 197 14.03 22.59 7.57
N SER A 198 13.17 23.08 6.71
CA SER A 198 12.12 24.06 7.02
C SER A 198 10.73 23.47 6.78
N ALA A 199 9.69 24.03 7.40
CA ALA A 199 8.30 23.60 7.18
C ALA A 199 7.80 23.94 5.76
N ARG A 200 8.39 24.96 5.11
CA ARG A 200 8.13 25.35 3.74
C ARG A 200 9.43 25.75 3.02
N ASP A 201 9.34 25.81 1.71
CA ASP A 201 10.35 26.44 0.85
C ASP A 201 10.32 27.97 1.01
N HIS A 202 11.50 28.61 1.11
CA HIS A 202 11.70 30.06 1.21
C HIS A 202 12.34 30.66 -0.06
N HIS A 203 12.35 29.93 -1.17
CA HIS A 203 12.72 30.50 -2.47
C HIS A 203 11.78 31.68 -2.80
N PRO A 204 12.24 32.77 -3.49
CA PRO A 204 11.39 33.91 -3.81
C PRO A 204 10.06 33.58 -4.49
N LEU A 205 10.01 32.53 -5.34
CA LEU A 205 8.75 32.03 -5.92
C LEU A 205 7.80 31.46 -4.86
N ALA A 206 8.34 30.74 -3.88
CA ALA A 206 7.59 30.17 -2.77
C ALA A 206 7.07 31.29 -1.85
N ASP A 207 7.89 32.29 -1.52
CA ASP A 207 7.50 33.44 -0.72
C ASP A 207 6.37 34.24 -1.40
N ALA A 208 6.46 34.46 -2.70
CA ALA A 208 5.40 35.12 -3.45
C ALA A 208 4.08 34.33 -3.40
N ALA A 209 4.14 33.00 -3.53
CA ALA A 209 2.98 32.12 -3.42
C ALA A 209 2.41 32.10 -1.98
N PHE A 210 3.25 32.07 -0.94
CA PHE A 210 2.82 32.07 0.47
C PHE A 210 2.11 33.37 0.86
N ASN A 211 2.51 34.47 0.30
CA ASN A 211 1.89 35.79 0.52
C ASN A 211 0.64 36.02 -0.34
N SER A 212 0.33 35.12 -1.27
CA SER A 212 -0.88 35.16 -2.10
C SER A 212 -2.09 34.59 -1.34
N PRO A 213 -3.34 34.90 -1.77
CA PRO A 213 -4.52 34.27 -1.20
C PRO A 213 -4.49 32.75 -1.35
N VAL A 214 -5.05 32.04 -0.36
CA VAL A 214 -5.31 30.60 -0.46
C VAL A 214 -6.22 30.34 -1.67
N PRO A 215 -5.92 29.36 -2.54
CA PRO A 215 -6.73 29.06 -3.72
C PRO A 215 -8.19 28.73 -3.41
N ASP A 216 -9.11 29.32 -4.18
CA ASP A 216 -10.55 29.10 -4.00
C ASP A 216 -10.92 27.61 -4.09
N SER A 217 -10.23 26.81 -4.91
CA SER A 217 -10.47 25.37 -5.04
C SER A 217 -10.18 24.62 -3.75
N LEU A 218 -9.09 24.95 -3.04
CA LEU A 218 -8.82 24.37 -1.72
C LEU A 218 -9.90 24.78 -0.72
N MET A 219 -10.27 26.05 -0.68
CA MET A 219 -11.26 26.54 0.26
C MET A 219 -12.65 25.95 -0.01
N GLN A 220 -13.01 25.74 -1.26
CA GLN A 220 -14.24 25.06 -1.64
C GLN A 220 -14.24 23.63 -1.11
N TYR A 221 -13.19 22.85 -1.34
CA TYR A 221 -13.05 21.48 -0.82
C TYR A 221 -13.21 21.44 0.70
N LEU A 222 -12.50 22.32 1.44
CA LEU A 222 -12.56 22.35 2.91
C LEU A 222 -13.97 22.68 3.43
N VAL A 223 -14.71 23.55 2.73
CA VAL A 223 -16.09 23.88 3.09
C VAL A 223 -17.03 22.72 2.83
N GLU A 224 -16.93 22.07 1.68
CA GLU A 224 -17.78 20.95 1.28
C GLU A 224 -17.56 19.71 2.17
N HIS A 225 -16.31 19.49 2.61
CA HIS A 225 -15.95 18.32 3.41
C HIS A 225 -15.78 18.61 4.92
N ARG A 226 -16.23 19.78 5.39
CA ARG A 226 -15.95 20.32 6.74
C ARG A 226 -16.10 19.30 7.87
N GLU A 227 -17.16 18.52 7.86
CA GLU A 227 -17.47 17.57 8.95
C GLU A 227 -16.62 16.29 8.88
N LYS A 228 -16.03 16.00 7.72
CA LYS A 228 -15.19 14.82 7.47
C LYS A 228 -13.70 15.12 7.54
N LEU A 229 -13.30 16.40 7.57
CA LEU A 229 -11.90 16.80 7.61
C LEU A 229 -11.16 16.16 8.78
N GLU A 230 -9.86 15.96 8.60
CA GLU A 230 -8.96 15.59 9.69
C GLU A 230 -9.12 16.54 10.86
N PRO A 231 -9.28 16.02 12.08
CA PRO A 231 -9.56 16.85 13.27
C PRO A 231 -8.52 17.94 13.51
N GLU A 232 -7.24 17.66 13.22
CA GLU A 232 -6.14 18.60 13.39
C GLU A 232 -6.27 19.77 12.42
N LEU A 233 -6.50 19.48 11.12
CA LEU A 233 -6.72 20.51 10.09
C LEU A 233 -7.97 21.33 10.38
N ARG A 234 -9.09 20.67 10.69
CA ARG A 234 -10.34 21.35 11.03
C ARG A 234 -10.18 22.28 12.24
N THR A 235 -9.50 21.82 13.28
CA THR A 235 -9.25 22.61 14.49
C THR A 235 -8.36 23.81 14.19
N MET A 236 -7.31 23.65 13.38
CA MET A 236 -6.44 24.73 12.95
C MET A 236 -7.23 25.81 12.21
N TRP A 237 -8.02 25.42 11.22
CA TRP A 237 -8.85 26.35 10.45
C TRP A 237 -9.89 27.06 11.32
N GLN A 238 -10.58 26.35 12.21
CA GLN A 238 -11.58 26.94 13.13
C GLN A 238 -10.97 27.93 14.13
N ARG A 239 -9.80 27.62 14.69
CA ARG A 239 -9.10 28.53 15.62
C ARG A 239 -8.74 29.88 14.99
N ASN A 240 -8.56 29.91 13.68
CA ASN A 240 -8.33 31.13 12.90
C ASN A 240 -9.64 31.73 12.31
N GLY A 241 -10.78 31.44 12.94
CA GLY A 241 -12.08 32.03 12.63
C GLY A 241 -12.83 31.35 11.49
N GLY A 242 -12.36 30.21 10.96
CA GLY A 242 -13.04 29.48 9.88
C GLY A 242 -13.19 30.32 8.60
N ARG A 243 -12.26 31.22 8.31
CA ARG A 243 -12.28 32.14 7.19
C ARG A 243 -12.26 31.38 5.88
N ARG A 244 -12.97 31.92 4.87
CA ARG A 244 -13.06 31.33 3.52
C ARG A 244 -12.18 32.05 2.48
N ARG A 245 -11.60 33.19 2.84
CA ARG A 245 -10.71 34.00 1.98
C ARG A 245 -9.65 34.68 2.84
N GLY A 246 -8.46 34.77 2.31
CA GLY A 246 -7.32 35.39 2.97
C GLY A 246 -6.00 34.76 2.53
N SER A 247 -4.90 35.24 3.05
CA SER A 247 -3.58 34.61 2.91
C SER A 247 -3.51 33.31 3.73
N TRP A 248 -2.50 32.52 3.51
CA TRP A 248 -2.25 31.27 4.25
C TRP A 248 -2.19 31.53 5.76
N ALA A 249 -1.49 32.59 6.20
CA ALA A 249 -1.44 32.97 7.60
C ALA A 249 -2.78 33.40 8.20
N GLU A 250 -3.63 34.08 7.41
CA GLU A 250 -4.96 34.49 7.86
C GLU A 250 -5.95 33.31 7.98
N ILE A 251 -5.80 32.30 7.14
CA ILE A 251 -6.68 31.10 7.13
C ILE A 251 -6.22 30.07 8.16
N PHE A 252 -4.92 29.74 8.19
CA PHE A 252 -4.39 28.62 8.99
C PHE A 252 -3.52 29.05 10.17
N GLY A 253 -3.14 30.33 10.26
CA GLY A 253 -2.29 30.89 11.32
C GLY A 253 -0.84 31.11 10.88
N SER A 254 -0.08 31.79 11.74
CA SER A 254 1.32 32.17 11.48
C SER A 254 2.26 31.27 12.30
N HIS A 255 2.29 29.98 11.98
CA HIS A 255 3.12 28.98 12.68
C HIS A 255 3.52 27.85 11.72
N LYS A 256 4.54 27.08 12.07
CA LYS A 256 5.11 26.01 11.23
C LYS A 256 4.09 25.00 10.68
N ALA A 257 3.05 24.67 11.46
CA ALA A 257 2.00 23.76 10.98
C ALA A 257 1.15 24.41 9.86
N ALA A 258 0.95 25.74 9.87
CA ALA A 258 0.28 26.43 8.76
C ALA A 258 1.17 26.51 7.51
N GLU A 259 2.47 26.67 7.71
CA GLU A 259 3.46 26.60 6.62
C GLU A 259 3.51 25.20 6.02
N GLU A 260 3.36 24.16 6.82
CA GLU A 260 3.29 22.79 6.34
C GLU A 260 2.03 22.52 5.49
N VAL A 261 0.88 23.11 5.84
CA VAL A 261 -0.35 23.05 5.01
C VAL A 261 -0.12 23.68 3.65
N PHE A 262 0.56 24.83 3.61
CA PHE A 262 0.96 25.47 2.34
C PHE A 262 1.87 24.56 1.52
N THR A 263 2.88 23.96 2.12
CA THR A 263 3.80 23.02 1.47
C THR A 263 3.04 21.81 0.92
N ALA A 264 2.16 21.21 1.71
CA ALA A 264 1.36 20.06 1.31
C ALA A 264 0.49 20.36 0.08
N TRP A 265 -0.14 21.53 0.03
CA TRP A 265 -0.91 21.93 -1.14
C TRP A 265 -0.06 22.00 -2.41
N HIS A 266 1.10 22.64 -2.34
CA HIS A 266 1.95 22.83 -3.52
C HIS A 266 2.65 21.54 -3.94
N PHE A 267 3.03 20.67 -3.00
CA PHE A 267 3.51 19.34 -3.32
C PHE A 267 2.42 18.47 -3.97
N ALA A 268 1.20 18.52 -3.43
CA ALA A 268 0.06 17.83 -4.02
C ALA A 268 -0.20 18.29 -5.45
N ARG A 269 -0.19 19.61 -5.71
CA ARG A 269 -0.36 20.17 -7.08
C ARG A 269 0.76 19.78 -8.03
N TYR A 270 2.00 19.69 -7.54
CA TYR A 270 3.13 19.24 -8.35
C TYR A 270 2.98 17.76 -8.71
N ALA A 271 2.80 16.89 -7.73
CA ALA A 271 2.60 15.45 -7.94
C ALA A 271 1.38 15.16 -8.83
N ASP A 272 0.29 15.93 -8.65
CA ASP A 272 -0.91 15.85 -9.51
C ASP A 272 -0.59 16.14 -10.99
N ALA A 273 0.19 17.17 -11.25
CA ALA A 273 0.54 17.53 -12.63
C ALA A 273 1.45 16.48 -13.31
N VAL A 274 2.33 15.84 -12.53
CA VAL A 274 3.14 14.70 -12.99
C VAL A 274 2.25 13.49 -13.24
N ALA A 275 1.37 13.15 -12.29
CA ALA A 275 0.42 12.05 -12.43
C ALA A 275 -0.53 12.23 -13.62
N ALA A 276 -1.08 13.45 -13.80
CA ALA A 276 -1.95 13.77 -14.92
C ALA A 276 -1.26 13.55 -16.27
N ALA A 277 0.01 13.95 -16.40
CA ALA A 277 0.79 13.72 -17.61
C ALA A 277 1.00 12.23 -17.89
N GLY A 278 1.31 11.44 -16.87
CA GLY A 278 1.42 9.98 -16.98
C GLY A 278 0.09 9.32 -17.34
N LYS A 279 -1.00 9.67 -16.66
CA LYS A 279 -2.35 9.12 -16.92
C LYS A 279 -2.87 9.45 -18.31
N ALA A 280 -2.51 10.61 -18.86
CA ALA A 280 -2.85 10.96 -20.24
C ALA A 280 -2.24 9.98 -21.26
N GLU A 281 -1.08 9.40 -20.96
CA GLU A 281 -0.42 8.41 -21.79
C GLU A 281 -0.88 6.97 -21.47
N TYR A 282 -0.87 6.61 -20.19
CA TYR A 282 -1.27 5.28 -19.71
C TYR A 282 -1.91 5.36 -18.33
N ALA A 283 -3.24 5.23 -18.28
CA ALA A 283 -4.04 5.51 -17.10
C ALA A 283 -4.00 4.39 -16.04
N LEU A 284 -2.81 4.01 -15.60
CA LEU A 284 -2.61 3.11 -14.46
C LEU A 284 -3.00 3.80 -13.15
N PRO A 285 -3.41 3.06 -12.12
CA PRO A 285 -3.53 3.58 -10.76
C PRO A 285 -2.20 4.18 -10.28
N MET A 286 -2.26 5.33 -9.60
CA MET A 286 -1.09 6.05 -9.10
C MET A 286 -1.24 6.41 -7.62
N PHE A 287 -0.13 6.37 -6.90
CA PHE A 287 -0.09 6.73 -5.48
C PHE A 287 1.13 7.58 -5.13
N VAL A 288 1.05 8.22 -3.96
CA VAL A 288 2.17 8.95 -3.33
C VAL A 288 2.35 8.41 -1.91
N ASN A 289 3.58 8.13 -1.52
CA ASN A 289 3.97 7.64 -0.21
C ASN A 289 4.50 8.76 0.71
N ALA A 290 4.50 8.51 2.00
CA ALA A 290 4.97 9.47 3.00
C ALA A 290 5.99 8.86 3.97
N ALA A 291 7.13 9.54 4.12
CA ALA A 291 7.93 9.43 5.33
C ALA A 291 7.13 10.01 6.49
N LEU A 292 6.79 9.16 7.47
CA LEU A 292 5.91 9.56 8.55
C LEU A 292 6.52 10.65 9.44
N ASN A 293 5.68 11.59 9.86
CA ASN A 293 6.04 12.56 10.87
C ASN A 293 6.23 11.89 12.25
N ARG A 294 6.95 12.58 13.14
CA ARG A 294 7.18 12.09 14.51
C ARG A 294 6.30 12.88 15.48
N PRO A 295 5.47 12.23 16.29
CA PRO A 295 4.68 12.92 17.30
C PRO A 295 5.54 13.81 18.22
N GLY A 296 5.15 15.07 18.40
CA GLY A 296 5.88 16.04 19.22
C GLY A 296 7.08 16.71 18.54
N VAL A 297 7.37 16.39 17.28
CA VAL A 297 8.40 17.04 16.46
C VAL A 297 7.72 18.08 15.55
N ALA A 298 8.33 19.26 15.43
CA ALA A 298 7.78 20.33 14.61
C ALA A 298 8.01 20.10 13.11
N PRO A 299 7.12 20.62 12.24
CA PRO A 299 7.40 20.68 10.80
C PRO A 299 8.74 21.37 10.49
N GLY A 300 9.50 20.82 9.55
CA GLY A 300 10.87 21.20 9.25
C GLY A 300 11.92 20.31 9.93
N ASP A 301 11.56 19.59 10.99
CA ASP A 301 12.44 18.61 11.65
C ASP A 301 12.12 17.14 11.21
N TYR A 302 11.18 16.99 10.29
CA TYR A 302 10.84 15.78 9.55
C TYR A 302 10.45 16.17 8.11
N PRO A 303 10.41 15.25 7.12
CA PRO A 303 9.94 15.55 5.77
C PRO A 303 8.52 16.12 5.78
N SER A 304 8.40 17.45 5.65
CA SER A 304 7.14 18.17 5.87
C SER A 304 6.37 18.36 4.57
N GLY A 305 5.04 18.32 4.66
CA GLY A 305 4.14 18.57 3.52
C GLY A 305 3.88 17.35 2.63
N GLY A 306 4.43 16.16 2.93
CA GLY A 306 4.05 14.91 2.27
C GLY A 306 2.60 14.51 2.61
N PRO A 307 2.08 13.38 2.06
CA PRO A 307 0.72 12.90 2.31
C PRO A 307 0.57 12.31 3.72
N LEU A 308 0.88 13.11 4.74
CA LEU A 308 0.77 12.77 6.14
C LEU A 308 -0.69 12.75 6.59
N PRO A 309 -1.07 11.96 7.62
CA PRO A 309 -2.47 11.82 8.03
C PRO A 309 -3.19 13.15 8.28
N HIS A 310 -2.54 14.12 8.92
CA HIS A 310 -3.12 15.44 9.19
C HIS A 310 -3.21 16.36 7.96
N LEU A 311 -2.60 15.97 6.85
CA LEU A 311 -2.58 16.70 5.57
C LEU A 311 -3.34 15.98 4.45
N MET A 312 -3.92 14.78 4.71
CA MET A 312 -4.59 13.98 3.67
C MET A 312 -5.70 14.76 2.94
N ASP A 313 -6.48 15.59 3.64
CA ASP A 313 -7.53 16.39 3.00
C ASP A 313 -6.94 17.47 2.07
N ILE A 314 -5.76 18.00 2.39
CA ILE A 314 -5.05 18.95 1.52
C ILE A 314 -4.57 18.24 0.25
N TRP A 315 -4.02 17.02 0.41
CA TRP A 315 -3.58 16.20 -0.71
C TRP A 315 -4.75 15.76 -1.60
N LYS A 316 -5.87 15.30 -1.01
CA LYS A 316 -7.09 14.94 -1.76
C LYS A 316 -7.64 16.13 -2.54
N ALA A 317 -7.62 17.34 -1.96
CA ALA A 317 -8.02 18.56 -2.65
C ALA A 317 -7.06 18.96 -3.78
N GLY A 318 -5.75 18.77 -3.58
CA GLY A 318 -4.70 19.24 -4.47
C GLY A 318 -4.33 18.27 -5.59
N ALA A 319 -4.56 16.96 -5.41
CA ALA A 319 -4.07 15.91 -6.30
C ALA A 319 -5.15 14.92 -6.76
N PRO A 320 -6.15 15.37 -7.55
CA PRO A 320 -7.23 14.51 -8.02
C PRO A 320 -6.82 13.39 -8.97
N HIS A 321 -5.61 13.41 -9.54
CA HIS A 321 -5.08 12.32 -10.36
C HIS A 321 -4.28 11.29 -9.56
N ILE A 322 -4.07 11.49 -8.26
CA ILE A 322 -3.50 10.50 -7.35
C ILE A 322 -4.64 9.69 -6.75
N ASP A 323 -4.60 8.37 -6.92
CA ASP A 323 -5.66 7.47 -6.49
C ASP A 323 -5.52 7.07 -5.01
N LEU A 324 -4.28 7.01 -4.47
CA LEU A 324 -4.01 6.59 -3.10
C LEU A 324 -2.92 7.46 -2.45
N LEU A 325 -3.11 7.71 -1.15
CA LEU A 325 -2.12 8.34 -0.26
C LEU A 325 -1.72 7.30 0.79
N VAL A 326 -0.43 6.96 0.87
CA VAL A 326 -0.01 5.74 1.58
C VAL A 326 1.17 5.98 2.53
N PRO A 327 1.30 5.18 3.62
CA PRO A 327 2.37 5.32 4.60
C PRO A 327 3.57 4.43 4.32
N ASP A 328 4.78 4.90 4.64
CA ASP A 328 5.96 4.07 4.82
C ASP A 328 6.13 3.76 6.31
N LEU A 329 6.00 2.47 6.66
CA LEU A 329 5.75 2.05 8.04
C LEU A 329 7.02 1.55 8.74
N TYR A 330 7.89 2.48 9.13
CA TYR A 330 9.05 2.18 9.99
C TYR A 330 8.79 2.44 11.49
N ASN A 331 7.69 3.14 11.79
CA ASN A 331 7.32 3.46 13.17
C ASN A 331 6.74 2.23 13.88
N PRO A 332 7.14 1.93 15.15
CA PRO A 332 6.63 0.77 15.87
C PRO A 332 5.12 0.82 16.20
N ARG A 333 4.50 2.00 16.13
CA ARG A 333 3.05 2.17 16.36
C ARG A 333 2.24 1.78 15.13
N PHE A 334 2.38 0.54 14.67
CA PHE A 334 1.83 0.02 13.43
C PHE A 334 0.31 0.24 13.29
N GLN A 335 -0.48 -0.18 14.28
CA GLN A 335 -1.94 0.01 14.28
C GLN A 335 -2.34 1.48 14.22
N TYR A 336 -1.73 2.31 15.05
CA TYR A 336 -2.03 3.73 15.13
C TYR A 336 -1.92 4.44 13.77
N TRP A 337 -0.88 4.14 13.00
CA TRP A 337 -0.69 4.75 11.69
C TRP A 337 -1.66 4.21 10.66
N ASN A 338 -1.90 2.89 10.63
CA ASN A 338 -2.87 2.30 9.72
C ASN A 338 -4.28 2.81 9.99
N ASP A 339 -4.71 2.92 11.25
CA ASP A 339 -6.01 3.48 11.62
C ASP A 339 -6.18 4.93 11.14
N ARG A 340 -5.10 5.72 11.12
CA ARG A 340 -5.14 7.09 10.62
C ARG A 340 -5.24 7.17 9.09
N TYR A 341 -4.54 6.30 8.37
CA TYR A 341 -4.60 6.27 6.90
C TYR A 341 -5.92 5.70 6.38
N THR A 342 -6.59 4.86 7.14
CA THR A 342 -7.87 4.24 6.75
C THR A 342 -9.10 4.90 7.38
N ARG A 343 -8.93 5.98 8.14
CA ARG A 343 -9.98 6.63 8.95
C ARG A 343 -11.22 7.04 8.15
N GLN A 344 -11.05 7.47 6.92
CA GLN A 344 -12.15 7.93 6.05
C GLN A 344 -12.72 6.83 5.17
N GLY A 345 -12.37 5.56 5.42
CA GLY A 345 -12.72 4.43 4.57
C GLY A 345 -11.76 4.23 3.41
N ASP A 346 -10.63 4.95 3.40
CA ASP A 346 -9.59 4.77 2.39
C ASP A 346 -9.00 3.37 2.46
N PRO A 347 -8.70 2.72 1.32
CA PRO A 347 -8.02 1.43 1.32
C PRO A 347 -6.57 1.58 1.76
N LEU A 348 -6.02 0.52 2.33
CA LEU A 348 -4.64 0.49 2.79
C LEU A 348 -3.73 -0.14 1.74
N LEU A 349 -2.72 0.59 1.32
CA LEU A 349 -1.55 0.05 0.63
C LEU A 349 -0.32 0.39 1.49
N ILE A 350 0.48 -0.60 1.82
CA ILE A 350 1.75 -0.43 2.52
C ILE A 350 2.87 -0.74 1.51
N PRO A 351 3.38 0.29 0.80
CA PRO A 351 4.40 0.07 -0.20
C PRO A 351 5.76 -0.22 0.44
N GLU A 352 5.98 0.32 1.66
CA GLU A 352 7.26 0.25 2.35
C GLU A 352 7.06 0.00 3.85
N ILE A 353 7.68 -1.06 4.36
CA ILE A 353 7.69 -1.38 5.80
C ILE A 353 9.01 -2.04 6.18
N ARG A 354 9.40 -1.89 7.46
CA ARG A 354 10.59 -2.56 8.01
C ARG A 354 10.54 -4.07 7.76
N PHE A 355 11.62 -4.61 7.20
CA PHE A 355 11.76 -6.04 6.94
C PHE A 355 12.44 -6.74 8.12
N ASP A 356 11.65 -7.08 9.14
CA ASP A 356 12.09 -7.75 10.38
C ASP A 356 11.39 -9.11 10.57
N ALA A 357 11.73 -9.86 11.62
CA ALA A 357 11.16 -11.18 11.90
C ALA A 357 9.63 -11.18 12.08
N ASN A 358 9.05 -10.05 12.47
CA ASN A 358 7.63 -9.90 12.73
C ASN A 358 6.80 -9.46 11.51
N VAL A 359 7.46 -9.24 10.37
CA VAL A 359 6.81 -8.72 9.15
C VAL A 359 5.66 -9.60 8.67
N GLY A 360 5.78 -10.92 8.80
CA GLY A 360 4.72 -11.87 8.42
C GLY A 360 3.48 -11.76 9.29
N ALA A 361 3.63 -11.55 10.60
CA ALA A 361 2.52 -11.32 11.53
C ALA A 361 1.79 -10.02 11.20
N LYS A 362 2.54 -8.93 10.92
CA LYS A 362 1.98 -7.64 10.50
C LYS A 362 1.20 -7.75 9.20
N ALA A 363 1.68 -8.54 8.23
CA ALA A 363 0.97 -8.77 6.98
C ALA A 363 -0.39 -9.47 7.21
N LEU A 364 -0.42 -10.58 7.97
CA LEU A 364 -1.67 -11.27 8.32
C LEU A 364 -2.66 -10.32 9.00
N TYR A 365 -2.20 -9.55 9.98
CA TYR A 365 -3.04 -8.58 10.66
C TYR A 365 -3.60 -7.53 9.70
N ALA A 366 -2.76 -6.96 8.84
CA ALA A 366 -3.17 -5.91 7.91
C ALA A 366 -4.27 -6.40 6.96
N PHE A 367 -4.10 -7.56 6.33
CA PHE A 367 -5.09 -8.12 5.40
C PHE A 367 -6.39 -8.56 6.12
N GLY A 368 -6.30 -8.96 7.38
CA GLY A 368 -7.48 -9.30 8.17
C GLY A 368 -8.25 -8.06 8.67
N ARG A 369 -7.53 -7.03 9.11
CA ARG A 369 -8.12 -5.89 9.82
C ARG A 369 -8.61 -4.77 8.90
N TYR A 370 -7.85 -4.49 7.84
CA TYR A 370 -8.11 -3.35 6.97
C TYR A 370 -8.54 -3.81 5.56
N ASN A 371 -9.06 -2.87 4.78
CA ASN A 371 -9.21 -3.07 3.35
C ASN A 371 -7.84 -2.90 2.66
N THR A 372 -6.98 -3.92 2.81
CA THR A 372 -5.58 -3.88 2.37
C THR A 372 -5.47 -4.32 0.92
N LEU A 373 -4.98 -3.43 0.07
CA LEU A 373 -4.67 -3.71 -1.35
C LEU A 373 -3.32 -4.40 -1.52
N GLY A 374 -2.37 -4.10 -0.62
CA GLY A 374 -1.02 -4.63 -0.72
C GLY A 374 -0.16 -4.35 0.50
N PHE A 375 0.89 -5.17 0.61
CA PHE A 375 1.87 -5.11 1.68
C PHE A 375 3.24 -5.46 1.12
N SER A 376 4.27 -4.61 1.35
CA SER A 376 5.58 -4.75 0.74
C SER A 376 6.69 -4.35 1.71
N PRO A 377 7.47 -5.29 2.25
CA PRO A 377 8.68 -4.96 3.00
C PRO A 377 9.74 -4.34 2.09
N PHE A 378 10.52 -3.40 2.66
CA PHE A 378 11.60 -2.69 1.97
C PHE A 378 12.90 -3.50 1.93
N SER A 379 13.64 -3.36 0.81
CA SER A 379 14.97 -3.94 0.60
C SER A 379 14.97 -5.47 0.78
N ILE A 380 13.99 -6.12 0.16
CA ILE A 380 13.74 -7.57 0.33
C ILE A 380 14.91 -8.44 -0.09
N GLU A 381 15.77 -7.94 -0.98
CA GLU A 381 16.95 -8.65 -1.45
C GLU A 381 18.05 -8.78 -0.40
N THR A 382 18.02 -7.91 0.64
CA THR A 382 18.99 -7.95 1.75
C THR A 382 18.52 -8.79 2.93
N GLY A 383 17.24 -9.22 2.94
CA GLY A 383 16.68 -9.98 4.05
C GLY A 383 17.32 -11.33 4.26
N GLU A 384 17.60 -11.64 5.52
CA GLU A 384 18.20 -12.90 5.97
C GLU A 384 17.45 -13.45 7.20
N GLY A 385 17.66 -14.74 7.50
CA GLY A 385 17.13 -15.38 8.70
C GLY A 385 15.62 -15.57 8.70
N GLU A 386 14.93 -15.06 9.73
CA GLU A 386 13.49 -15.29 9.94
C GLU A 386 12.58 -14.37 9.12
N ALA A 387 13.02 -13.15 8.82
CA ALA A 387 12.19 -12.19 8.10
C ALA A 387 11.68 -12.72 6.75
N PRO A 388 12.54 -13.18 5.81
CA PRO A 388 12.07 -13.74 4.55
C PRO A 388 11.28 -15.04 4.72
N ARG A 389 11.60 -15.84 5.71
CA ARG A 389 10.88 -17.09 6.02
C ARG A 389 9.46 -16.81 6.50
N ASN A 390 9.30 -15.92 7.47
CA ASN A 390 8.00 -15.58 8.05
C ASN A 390 7.12 -14.80 7.05
N LEU A 391 7.71 -13.94 6.24
CA LEU A 391 7.01 -13.29 5.14
C LEU A 391 6.45 -14.33 4.14
N GLY A 392 7.30 -15.26 3.71
CA GLY A 392 6.89 -16.31 2.77
C GLY A 392 5.77 -17.19 3.31
N ARG A 393 5.83 -17.59 4.59
CA ARG A 393 4.77 -18.35 5.27
C ARG A 393 3.46 -17.54 5.34
N SER A 394 3.55 -16.27 5.71
CA SER A 394 2.39 -15.38 5.74
C SER A 394 1.74 -15.24 4.37
N TYR A 395 2.54 -15.00 3.32
CA TYR A 395 2.02 -14.86 1.96
C TYR A 395 1.42 -16.15 1.41
N GLN A 396 1.94 -17.31 1.81
CA GLN A 396 1.30 -18.61 1.51
C GLN A 396 -0.09 -18.72 2.14
N LEU A 397 -0.26 -18.29 3.40
CA LEU A 397 -1.57 -18.29 4.06
C LEU A 397 -2.52 -17.30 3.40
N ILE A 398 -2.09 -16.07 3.15
CA ILE A 398 -2.91 -15.04 2.51
C ILE A 398 -3.36 -15.47 1.10
N ARG A 399 -2.50 -16.13 0.32
CA ARG A 399 -2.87 -16.70 -0.98
C ARG A 399 -4.00 -17.72 -0.86
N GLN A 400 -3.97 -18.58 0.15
CA GLN A 400 -5.00 -19.61 0.37
C GLN A 400 -6.36 -18.98 0.72
N ILE A 401 -6.37 -17.92 1.54
CA ILE A 401 -7.60 -17.28 2.00
C ILE A 401 -7.98 -16.03 1.18
N ARG A 402 -7.31 -15.81 0.04
CA ARG A 402 -7.47 -14.62 -0.82
C ARG A 402 -8.94 -14.33 -1.15
N ASP A 403 -9.68 -15.36 -1.54
CA ASP A 403 -11.07 -15.20 -1.98
C ASP A 403 -11.96 -14.69 -0.84
N GLY A 404 -11.74 -15.14 0.39
CA GLY A 404 -12.42 -14.60 1.57
C GLY A 404 -11.97 -13.17 1.93
N ILE A 405 -10.70 -12.81 1.71
CA ILE A 405 -10.22 -11.43 1.92
C ILE A 405 -10.84 -10.48 0.89
N THR A 406 -10.97 -10.93 -0.35
CA THR A 406 -11.49 -10.11 -1.46
C THR A 406 -13.01 -10.16 -1.61
N ALA A 407 -13.71 -11.02 -0.88
CA ALA A 407 -15.18 -11.03 -0.85
C ALA A 407 -15.70 -9.75 -0.16
N SER A 408 -16.73 -9.11 -0.75
CA SER A 408 -17.31 -7.87 -0.21
C SER A 408 -18.19 -8.11 1.02
N ASP A 409 -18.76 -9.30 1.13
CA ASP A 409 -19.78 -9.71 2.09
C ASP A 409 -19.25 -10.67 3.17
N ALA A 410 -17.97 -11.04 3.15
CA ALA A 410 -17.36 -11.90 4.17
C ALA A 410 -16.83 -11.04 5.35
N PRO A 411 -17.53 -11.03 6.51
CA PRO A 411 -17.02 -10.37 7.70
C PRO A 411 -15.68 -10.98 8.11
N ARG A 412 -14.70 -10.12 8.43
CA ARG A 412 -13.37 -10.58 8.84
C ARG A 412 -12.76 -9.67 9.88
N THR A 413 -11.75 -10.17 10.55
CA THR A 413 -10.90 -9.39 11.45
C THR A 413 -9.47 -9.88 11.42
N GLY A 414 -8.54 -8.99 11.77
CA GLY A 414 -7.13 -9.32 12.04
C GLY A 414 -6.87 -9.33 13.54
N VAL A 415 -6.07 -10.28 13.97
CA VAL A 415 -5.53 -10.38 15.33
C VAL A 415 -4.02 -10.16 15.24
N TRP A 416 -3.47 -9.38 16.17
CA TRP A 416 -2.04 -9.16 16.32
C TRP A 416 -1.68 -9.04 17.78
N LEU A 417 -0.80 -9.91 18.26
CA LEU A 417 -0.47 -10.09 19.67
C LEU A 417 1.05 -10.09 19.86
N SER A 418 1.47 -9.55 20.99
CA SER A 418 2.85 -9.57 21.47
C SER A 418 2.88 -9.93 22.96
N LYS A 419 4.07 -10.01 23.56
CA LYS A 419 4.20 -10.21 25.01
C LYS A 419 3.60 -9.05 25.81
N GLU A 420 3.72 -7.81 25.30
CA GLU A 420 3.18 -6.60 25.93
C GLU A 420 1.66 -6.50 25.77
N ASN A 421 1.13 -7.02 24.67
CA ASN A 421 -0.29 -7.04 24.35
C ASN A 421 -0.74 -8.48 24.01
N PRO A 422 -0.82 -9.37 25.01
CA PRO A 422 -0.99 -10.80 24.76
C PRO A 422 -2.44 -11.22 24.54
N GLU A 423 -3.41 -10.32 24.65
CA GLU A 423 -4.84 -10.59 24.50
C GLU A 423 -5.54 -9.51 23.66
N MET A 424 -6.50 -9.95 22.85
CA MET A 424 -7.39 -9.09 22.08
C MET A 424 -8.81 -9.68 22.09
N GLN A 425 -9.84 -8.82 22.25
CA GLN A 425 -11.23 -9.23 22.18
C GLN A 425 -11.91 -8.58 20.97
N PHE A 426 -12.81 -9.34 20.32
CA PHE A 426 -13.59 -8.87 19.18
C PHE A 426 -14.89 -9.67 19.05
N THR A 427 -15.83 -9.13 18.26
CA THR A 427 -17.08 -9.82 17.91
C THR A 427 -17.09 -10.11 16.42
N LEU A 428 -17.47 -11.34 16.04
CA LEU A 428 -17.61 -11.75 14.65
C LEU A 428 -18.72 -12.81 14.58
N GLY A 429 -19.66 -12.65 13.63
CA GLY A 429 -20.77 -13.58 13.44
C GLY A 429 -21.66 -13.80 14.68
N GLY A 430 -21.81 -12.77 15.52
CA GLY A 430 -22.56 -12.87 16.78
C GLY A 430 -21.79 -13.48 17.95
N TYR A 431 -20.66 -14.11 17.70
CA TYR A 431 -19.78 -14.67 18.73
C TYR A 431 -18.80 -13.61 19.25
N GLN A 432 -18.56 -13.65 20.56
CA GLN A 432 -17.48 -12.90 21.22
C GLN A 432 -16.25 -13.79 21.30
N PHE A 433 -15.17 -13.35 20.66
CA PHE A 433 -13.89 -14.04 20.66
C PHE A 433 -12.92 -13.36 21.61
N THR A 434 -12.12 -14.16 22.31
CA THR A 434 -10.90 -13.73 22.99
C THR A 434 -9.72 -14.46 22.34
N ALA A 435 -8.88 -13.70 21.66
CA ALA A 435 -7.62 -14.18 21.12
C ALA A 435 -6.51 -13.94 22.14
N ARG A 436 -5.67 -14.94 22.39
CA ARG A 436 -4.50 -14.86 23.25
C ARG A 436 -3.26 -15.34 22.52
N HIS A 437 -2.13 -14.77 22.89
CA HIS A 437 -0.85 -15.31 22.45
C HIS A 437 -0.68 -16.73 22.99
N GLU A 438 -0.25 -17.67 22.15
CA GLU A 438 -0.17 -19.10 22.51
C GLU A 438 0.74 -19.35 23.71
N LEU A 439 1.84 -18.59 23.83
CA LEU A 439 2.78 -18.70 24.95
C LEU A 439 2.18 -18.32 26.32
N THR A 440 1.01 -17.65 26.37
CA THR A 440 0.28 -17.42 27.63
C THR A 440 -0.24 -18.69 28.29
N LEU A 441 -0.30 -19.80 27.55
CA LEU A 441 -0.68 -21.09 28.12
C LEU A 441 0.41 -21.69 29.02
N GLY A 442 1.67 -21.24 28.86
CA GLY A 442 2.81 -21.76 29.63
C GLY A 442 3.23 -23.19 29.24
N TRP A 443 2.73 -23.72 28.11
CA TRP A 443 2.98 -25.14 27.74
C TRP A 443 4.15 -25.27 26.75
N SER A 444 4.37 -24.26 25.95
CA SER A 444 5.38 -24.28 24.89
C SER A 444 6.72 -23.73 25.37
N ALA A 445 7.81 -24.20 24.78
CA ALA A 445 9.13 -23.63 25.01
C ALA A 445 9.12 -22.12 24.64
N GLY A 446 9.82 -21.32 25.44
CA GLY A 446 9.85 -19.87 25.27
C GLY A 446 8.75 -19.09 25.98
N ALA A 447 7.81 -19.77 26.69
CA ALA A 447 6.77 -19.08 27.46
C ALA A 447 7.35 -18.15 28.55
N ASP A 448 8.49 -18.52 29.12
CA ASP A 448 9.22 -17.76 30.16
C ASP A 448 10.27 -16.78 29.57
N ASP A 449 10.48 -16.76 28.24
CA ASP A 449 11.47 -15.90 27.62
C ASP A 449 11.09 -14.41 27.75
N ASP A 450 12.07 -13.54 27.85
CA ASP A 450 11.86 -12.10 27.99
C ASP A 450 11.12 -11.48 26.80
N THR A 451 11.28 -12.04 25.61
CA THR A 451 10.63 -11.60 24.37
C THR A 451 9.89 -12.77 23.71
N TRP A 452 8.75 -12.48 23.12
CA TRP A 452 8.00 -13.44 22.31
C TRP A 452 8.01 -13.02 20.84
N PRO A 453 8.03 -13.97 19.88
CA PRO A 453 7.67 -13.67 18.50
C PRO A 453 6.25 -13.09 18.45
N GLU A 454 5.98 -12.19 17.53
CA GLU A 454 4.61 -11.70 17.36
C GLU A 454 3.71 -12.80 16.79
N ALA A 455 2.52 -12.92 17.34
CA ALA A 455 1.48 -13.84 16.90
C ALA A 455 0.39 -13.05 16.12
N ALA A 456 -0.17 -13.68 15.10
CA ALA A 456 -1.23 -13.04 14.33
C ALA A 456 -2.17 -14.07 13.68
N ALA A 457 -3.39 -13.61 13.40
CA ALA A 457 -4.33 -14.35 12.57
C ALA A 457 -5.23 -13.43 11.76
N THR A 458 -5.59 -13.88 10.57
CA THR A 458 -6.76 -13.41 9.83
C THR A 458 -7.92 -14.39 10.08
N ILE A 459 -9.05 -13.87 10.53
CA ILE A 459 -10.24 -14.67 10.82
C ILE A 459 -11.36 -14.18 9.90
N ILE A 460 -11.94 -15.10 9.14
CA ILE A 460 -12.98 -14.80 8.13
C ILE A 460 -14.21 -15.65 8.47
N GLN A 461 -15.36 -15.02 8.60
CA GLN A 461 -16.63 -15.73 8.70
C GLN A 461 -17.05 -16.20 7.31
N VAL A 462 -17.27 -17.51 7.15
CA VAL A 462 -17.66 -18.12 5.86
C VAL A 462 -19.09 -18.63 5.86
N ASP A 463 -19.68 -18.86 7.04
CA ASP A 463 -21.09 -19.18 7.26
C ASP A 463 -21.51 -18.68 8.64
N GLU A 464 -22.77 -18.79 9.01
CA GLU A 464 -23.36 -18.31 10.28
C GLU A 464 -22.53 -18.73 11.52
N GLU A 465 -22.08 -19.97 11.55
CA GLU A 465 -21.31 -20.57 12.67
C GLU A 465 -19.92 -21.08 12.23
N GLU A 466 -19.47 -20.78 11.01
CA GLU A 466 -18.24 -21.34 10.45
C GLU A 466 -17.22 -20.25 10.12
N PHE A 467 -15.96 -20.47 10.55
CA PHE A 467 -14.89 -19.48 10.46
C PHE A 467 -13.61 -20.12 9.90
N VAL A 468 -12.95 -19.43 8.98
CA VAL A 468 -11.58 -19.74 8.57
C VAL A 468 -10.63 -18.94 9.44
N VAL A 469 -9.66 -19.61 10.05
CA VAL A 469 -8.60 -19.01 10.86
C VAL A 469 -7.26 -19.32 10.21
N ALA A 470 -6.58 -18.30 9.69
CA ALA A 470 -5.25 -18.42 9.12
C ALA A 470 -4.26 -17.62 9.96
N GLY A 471 -3.27 -18.27 10.57
CA GLY A 471 -2.41 -17.57 11.52
C GLY A 471 -1.24 -18.36 12.06
N THR A 472 -0.64 -17.78 13.10
CA THR A 472 0.46 -18.34 13.89
C THR A 472 0.40 -17.86 15.33
N GLY A 473 0.71 -18.71 16.30
CA GLY A 473 0.90 -18.35 17.70
C GLY A 473 -0.37 -17.91 18.44
N VAL A 474 -1.58 -18.31 18.00
CA VAL A 474 -2.83 -17.81 18.57
C VAL A 474 -3.66 -18.91 19.22
N VAL A 475 -4.32 -18.52 20.31
CA VAL A 475 -5.38 -19.33 20.95
C VAL A 475 -6.68 -18.51 20.91
N LEU A 476 -7.78 -19.12 20.42
CA LEU A 476 -9.09 -18.49 20.37
C LEU A 476 -10.06 -19.21 21.29
N THR A 477 -10.65 -18.47 22.23
CA THR A 477 -11.82 -18.86 22.98
C THR A 477 -13.02 -18.04 22.54
N PHE A 478 -14.24 -18.53 22.78
CA PHE A 478 -15.45 -17.90 22.27
C PHE A 478 -16.59 -18.01 23.26
N ALA A 479 -17.49 -17.04 23.22
CA ALA A 479 -18.74 -17.00 23.97
C ALA A 479 -19.86 -16.48 23.04
N HIS A 480 -21.11 -16.74 23.43
CA HIS A 480 -22.28 -16.20 22.74
C HIS A 480 -23.22 -15.54 23.75
N PRO A 481 -23.81 -14.37 23.46
CA PRO A 481 -24.67 -13.66 24.43
C PRO A 481 -26.00 -14.39 24.72
N GLU A 482 -26.47 -15.24 23.80
CA GLU A 482 -27.74 -15.95 23.90
C GLU A 482 -27.59 -17.42 24.30
N GLY A 483 -26.45 -17.84 24.86
CA GLY A 483 -26.24 -19.23 25.29
C GLY A 483 -24.75 -19.57 25.44
N ARG A 484 -24.48 -20.85 25.66
CA ARG A 484 -23.08 -21.30 25.64
C ARG A 484 -22.62 -21.59 24.24
N ALA A 485 -21.40 -21.17 23.93
CA ALA A 485 -20.72 -21.53 22.67
C ALA A 485 -19.87 -22.80 22.88
N GLY A 486 -19.99 -23.74 21.96
CA GLY A 486 -19.19 -24.96 21.91
C GLY A 486 -18.54 -25.15 20.56
N ILE A 487 -17.52 -26.00 20.48
CA ILE A 487 -16.89 -26.41 19.24
C ILE A 487 -17.64 -27.62 18.67
N ASP A 488 -18.26 -27.43 17.49
CA ASP A 488 -18.76 -28.56 16.70
C ASP A 488 -17.59 -29.27 16.00
N ARG A 489 -16.70 -28.50 15.38
CA ARG A 489 -15.58 -29.07 14.62
C ARG A 489 -14.42 -28.08 14.51
N ILE A 490 -13.20 -28.58 14.64
CA ILE A 490 -11.99 -27.93 14.14
C ILE A 490 -11.31 -28.90 13.17
N SER A 491 -10.94 -28.40 11.98
CA SER A 491 -10.17 -29.14 11.00
C SER A 491 -8.99 -28.30 10.55
N GLU A 492 -7.78 -28.82 10.66
CA GLU A 492 -6.65 -28.25 9.93
C GLU A 492 -6.75 -28.65 8.46
N GLY A 493 -6.13 -27.89 7.59
CA GLY A 493 -6.15 -28.17 6.17
C GLY A 493 -5.53 -27.02 5.36
N ARG A 494 -5.87 -26.97 4.08
CA ARG A 494 -5.43 -25.91 3.18
C ARG A 494 -6.44 -25.68 2.09
N PHE A 495 -6.42 -24.49 1.50
CA PHE A 495 -7.14 -24.22 0.27
C PHE A 495 -6.24 -24.45 -0.92
N GLU A 496 -6.73 -25.24 -1.90
CA GLU A 496 -6.12 -25.45 -3.21
C GLU A 496 -7.10 -25.01 -4.29
N ASN A 497 -6.74 -23.97 -5.05
CA ASN A 497 -7.59 -23.39 -6.13
C ASN A 497 -8.99 -22.97 -5.64
N GLY A 498 -9.11 -22.52 -4.40
CA GLY A 498 -10.37 -22.13 -3.77
C GLY A 498 -11.11 -23.27 -3.05
N ASP A 499 -10.74 -24.52 -3.26
CA ASP A 499 -11.36 -25.68 -2.62
C ASP A 499 -10.65 -26.04 -1.31
N TRP A 500 -11.43 -26.36 -0.26
CA TRP A 500 -10.88 -26.82 1.00
C TRP A 500 -10.42 -28.29 0.91
N VAL A 501 -9.14 -28.50 1.16
CA VAL A 501 -8.53 -29.83 1.29
C VAL A 501 -8.33 -30.13 2.78
N PRO A 502 -9.16 -30.99 3.40
CA PRO A 502 -9.08 -31.26 4.82
C PRO A 502 -7.84 -32.08 5.17
N GLY A 503 -7.21 -31.70 6.28
CA GLY A 503 -6.19 -32.49 6.97
C GLY A 503 -6.80 -33.26 8.14
N ARG A 504 -6.19 -33.13 9.35
CA ARG A 504 -6.71 -33.78 10.56
C ARG A 504 -7.92 -33.03 11.12
N ARG A 505 -8.83 -33.78 11.70
CA ARG A 505 -9.83 -33.22 12.61
C ARG A 505 -9.21 -33.11 14.01
N LEU A 506 -9.19 -31.90 14.57
CA LEU A 506 -8.59 -31.62 15.87
C LEU A 506 -9.61 -31.79 16.97
N ASN A 507 -9.22 -32.49 18.05
CA ASN A 507 -10.02 -32.67 19.25
C ASN A 507 -9.11 -33.10 20.42
N GLY A 508 -9.66 -33.35 21.58
CA GLY A 508 -8.89 -33.76 22.75
C GLY A 508 -7.84 -32.71 23.15
N ASP A 509 -6.59 -33.09 23.23
CA ASP A 509 -5.49 -32.22 23.66
C ASP A 509 -5.23 -31.06 22.70
N GLN A 510 -5.46 -31.23 21.38
CA GLN A 510 -5.27 -30.17 20.39
C GLN A 510 -6.26 -29.02 20.55
N SER A 511 -7.46 -29.30 21.12
CA SER A 511 -8.51 -28.31 21.40
C SER A 511 -8.73 -28.06 22.89
N HIS A 512 -7.86 -28.56 23.76
CA HIS A 512 -8.03 -28.56 25.22
C HIS A 512 -9.41 -29.09 25.61
N GLN A 513 -9.74 -30.27 25.11
CA GLN A 513 -11.05 -30.94 25.28
C GLN A 513 -12.22 -30.03 24.88
N GLY A 514 -12.12 -29.38 23.71
CA GLY A 514 -13.19 -28.56 23.14
C GLY A 514 -13.32 -27.15 23.74
N ARG A 515 -12.29 -26.62 24.41
CA ARG A 515 -12.34 -25.30 25.05
C ARG A 515 -11.77 -24.17 24.18
N HIS A 516 -10.86 -24.48 23.25
CA HIS A 516 -10.24 -23.46 22.38
C HIS A 516 -9.82 -24.04 21.02
N LEU A 517 -9.66 -23.14 20.04
CA LEU A 517 -8.83 -23.37 18.87
C LEU A 517 -7.41 -22.92 19.22
N ARG A 518 -6.38 -23.68 18.79
CA ARG A 518 -4.97 -23.37 19.00
C ARG A 518 -4.19 -23.54 17.72
N ILE A 519 -3.38 -22.53 17.39
CA ILE A 519 -2.28 -22.59 16.42
C ILE A 519 -0.99 -22.32 17.20
N ALA A 520 -0.06 -23.28 17.18
CA ALA A 520 1.17 -23.19 17.94
C ALA A 520 2.07 -22.04 17.43
N ASN A 521 2.94 -21.55 18.31
CA ASN A 521 3.79 -20.39 18.05
C ASN A 521 4.81 -20.57 16.90
N ASP A 522 5.16 -21.81 16.56
CA ASP A 522 6.06 -22.16 15.47
C ASP A 522 5.34 -22.66 14.20
N SER A 523 4.01 -22.75 14.25
CA SER A 523 3.15 -23.19 13.16
C SER A 523 2.54 -22.02 12.40
N TRP A 524 2.38 -22.19 11.09
CA TRP A 524 1.66 -21.28 10.20
C TRP A 524 0.60 -22.09 9.47
N GLU A 525 -0.65 -21.96 9.88
CA GLU A 525 -1.71 -22.88 9.52
C GLU A 525 -3.00 -22.19 9.12
N VAL A 526 -3.82 -22.91 8.36
CA VAL A 526 -5.24 -22.61 8.16
C VAL A 526 -6.05 -23.67 8.87
N GLN A 527 -6.97 -23.24 9.72
CA GLN A 527 -7.93 -24.09 10.39
C GLN A 527 -9.36 -23.64 10.09
N LEU A 528 -10.26 -24.60 9.89
CA LEU A 528 -11.69 -24.37 9.76
C LEU A 528 -12.35 -24.67 11.11
N LEU A 529 -12.97 -23.66 11.71
CA LEU A 529 -13.67 -23.71 12.98
C LEU A 529 -15.16 -23.66 12.76
N LYS A 530 -15.90 -24.65 13.26
CA LYS A 530 -17.35 -24.60 13.35
C LYS A 530 -17.76 -24.59 14.80
N LEU A 531 -18.60 -23.62 15.14
CA LEU A 531 -19.19 -23.47 16.49
C LEU A 531 -20.63 -23.94 16.50
N TYR A 532 -21.21 -24.06 17.69
CA TYR A 532 -22.63 -24.25 17.92
C TYR A 532 -23.05 -23.65 19.28
N ARG A 533 -24.35 -23.41 19.45
CA ARG A 533 -24.93 -22.90 20.70
C ARG A 533 -25.71 -23.98 21.41
N TYR A 534 -25.68 -23.97 22.73
CA TYR A 534 -26.46 -24.88 23.58
C TYR A 534 -26.82 -24.25 24.93
#